data_037f8f543da10b721b037e6701a822f5
#
_entry.id   037f8f543da10b721b037e6701a822f5
#
_cell.length_a   1.000
_cell.length_b   1.000
_cell.length_c   1.000
_cell.angle_alpha   90.00
_cell.angle_beta   90.00
_cell.angle_gamma   90.00
#
_symmetry.space_group_name_H-M   'P 1'
#
loop_
_entity.id
_entity.type
_entity.pdbx_description
1 polymer ?
#
loop_
_entity_poly.entity_id
_entity_poly.type
_entity_poly.pdbx_seq_one_letter_code
_entity_poly.pdbx_strand_id
1 'polypeptide(L)'
;MKKKIACAVLGAMLLGLSLTACGNADNPSTGEITESGYPKREFIVAAIDSHDKTSAHEIEIFTNLVTERSGGAITFKVFYDNLLGKATDNLNTLSSGIADLGTVCTLYTPSNLPLSQITYCVPFAPDDPVLAAKLMYKVSEA
;
A
#
# COMPACT_ATOMS: atom_id res chain seq x y z
N MET A 1 71.09 0.88 1.48
CA MET A 1 69.97 1.60 2.17
C MET A 1 68.76 1.83 1.27
N LYS A 2 68.46 1.00 0.27
CA LYS A 2 67.32 1.19 -0.66
C LYS A 2 66.23 0.12 -0.60
N LYS A 3 66.25 -0.84 0.37
CA LYS A 3 65.30 -1.94 0.49
C LYS A 3 64.31 -1.82 1.68
N LYS A 4 64.42 -0.76 2.49
CA LYS A 4 63.53 -0.57 3.65
C LYS A 4 62.35 0.37 3.46
N ILE A 5 62.30 1.07 2.33
CA ILE A 5 61.24 2.05 2.03
C ILE A 5 60.06 1.40 1.23
N ALA A 6 60.34 0.28 0.56
CA ALA A 6 59.31 -0.42 -0.23
C ALA A 6 58.23 -1.18 0.59
N CYS A 7 58.57 -1.59 1.82
CA CYS A 7 57.61 -2.28 2.70
C CYS A 7 56.62 -1.37 3.44
N ALA A 8 56.95 -0.10 3.62
CA ALA A 8 56.10 0.84 4.35
C ALA A 8 54.93 1.37 3.52
N VAL A 9 55.05 1.38 2.19
CA VAL A 9 53.99 1.88 1.28
C VAL A 9 52.96 0.80 0.95
N LEU A 10 53.34 -0.48 1.01
CA LEU A 10 52.42 -1.60 0.76
C LEU A 10 51.50 -1.94 1.95
N GLY A 11 51.87 -1.53 3.16
CA GLY A 11 51.07 -1.74 4.37
C GLY A 11 49.93 -0.73 4.57
N ALA A 12 50.02 0.43 3.95
CA ALA A 12 49.00 1.49 4.12
C ALA A 12 47.81 1.36 3.15
N MET A 13 47.90 0.48 2.14
CA MET A 13 46.88 0.35 1.08
C MET A 13 45.89 -0.81 1.35
N LEU A 14 46.08 -1.60 2.41
CA LEU A 14 45.25 -2.76 2.75
C LEU A 14 44.28 -2.52 3.91
N LEU A 15 44.24 -1.32 4.51
CA LEU A 15 43.32 -0.98 5.61
C LEU A 15 42.11 -0.12 5.19
N GLY A 16 41.89 0.07 3.89
CA GLY A 16 40.83 0.95 3.36
C GLY A 16 39.60 0.24 2.79
N LEU A 17 39.50 -1.10 2.85
CA LEU A 17 38.44 -1.85 2.16
C LEU A 17 37.60 -2.73 3.09
N SER A 18 37.27 -2.30 4.27
CA SER A 18 36.32 -3.04 5.10
C SER A 18 35.45 -2.12 5.89
N LEU A 19 34.44 -1.49 5.27
CA LEU A 19 33.25 -0.95 5.97
C LEU A 19 32.25 -0.36 4.95
N THR A 20 31.77 -1.17 4.00
CA THR A 20 30.51 -0.87 3.31
C THR A 20 29.81 -2.15 2.93
N ALA A 21 29.45 -2.96 3.92
CA ALA A 21 28.51 -4.06 3.76
C ALA A 21 27.56 -4.08 4.97
N CYS A 22 26.94 -2.97 5.29
CA CYS A 22 25.62 -2.96 5.87
C CYS A 22 24.67 -2.66 4.70
N GLY A 23 24.12 -3.71 4.11
CA GLY A 23 22.92 -3.59 3.31
C GLY A 23 21.86 -3.03 4.21
N ASN A 24 21.62 -1.71 4.13
CA ASN A 24 20.34 -1.15 4.49
C ASN A 24 19.35 -1.87 3.56
N ALA A 25 18.57 -2.77 4.13
CA ALA A 25 17.27 -3.05 3.56
C ALA A 25 16.59 -1.68 3.52
N ASP A 26 16.53 -1.11 2.34
CA ASP A 26 15.79 0.12 2.08
C ASP A 26 14.35 -0.12 2.53
N ASN A 27 14.08 0.30 3.76
CA ASN A 27 12.72 0.48 4.22
C ASN A 27 12.23 1.76 3.51
N PRO A 28 11.30 1.68 2.56
CA PRO A 28 10.88 2.82 1.74
C PRO A 28 10.08 3.88 2.50
N SER A 29 10.20 3.95 3.81
CA SER A 29 9.36 4.79 4.68
C SER A 29 10.03 6.04 5.25
N THR A 30 11.25 6.40 4.78
CA THR A 30 11.83 7.70 5.14
C THR A 30 11.72 8.66 3.95
N GLY A 31 10.49 8.90 3.51
CA GLY A 31 10.20 9.94 2.54
C GLY A 31 10.54 11.30 3.15
N GLU A 32 11.09 12.19 2.34
CA GLU A 32 11.31 13.60 2.66
C GLU A 32 10.01 14.20 3.23
N ILE A 33 10.06 14.68 4.48
CA ILE A 33 8.88 15.27 5.13
C ILE A 33 8.62 16.61 4.45
N THR A 34 7.44 16.79 3.89
CA THR A 34 7.01 18.03 3.25
C THR A 34 6.65 19.10 4.29
N GLU A 35 6.48 20.34 3.85
CA GLU A 35 6.02 21.44 4.71
C GLU A 35 4.65 21.14 5.36
N SER A 36 3.86 20.26 4.77
CA SER A 36 2.58 19.78 5.32
C SER A 36 2.73 18.80 6.49
N GLY A 37 3.96 18.37 6.82
CA GLY A 37 4.24 17.42 7.90
C GLY A 37 4.02 15.95 7.52
N TYR A 38 3.69 15.66 6.27
CA TYR A 38 3.52 14.30 5.75
C TYR A 38 4.74 13.85 4.95
N PRO A 39 5.12 12.55 5.03
CA PRO A 39 6.16 12.00 4.16
C PRO A 39 5.67 11.97 2.72
N LYS A 40 6.54 12.33 1.78
CA LYS A 40 6.24 12.23 0.35
C LYS A 40 6.14 10.76 -0.06
N ARG A 41 4.97 10.33 -0.53
CA ARG A 41 4.73 8.94 -0.93
C ARG A 41 3.68 8.85 -2.03
N GLU A 42 3.93 7.98 -3.01
CA GLU A 42 2.94 7.54 -3.99
C GLU A 42 2.42 6.16 -3.59
N PHE A 43 1.10 5.99 -3.52
CA PHE A 43 0.44 4.72 -3.27
C PHE A 43 -0.13 4.13 -4.55
N ILE A 44 0.03 2.82 -4.71
CA ILE A 44 -0.56 2.06 -5.79
C ILE A 44 -1.93 1.55 -5.37
N VAL A 45 -2.95 1.82 -6.19
CA VAL A 45 -4.34 1.40 -5.94
C VAL A 45 -4.79 0.40 -7.00
N ALA A 46 -5.23 -0.78 -6.57
CA ALA A 46 -5.81 -1.81 -7.43
C ALA A 46 -7.34 -1.74 -7.39
N ALA A 47 -7.97 -1.23 -8.43
CA ALA A 47 -9.41 -1.17 -8.57
C ALA A 47 -9.92 -2.30 -9.50
N ILE A 48 -10.96 -3.02 -9.06
CA ILE A 48 -11.56 -4.11 -9.84
C ILE A 48 -12.50 -3.59 -10.93
N ASP A 49 -13.12 -2.45 -10.70
CA ASP A 49 -14.11 -1.88 -11.61
C ASP A 49 -13.47 -0.99 -12.68
N SER A 50 -14.22 -0.78 -13.76
CA SER A 50 -13.86 0.19 -14.79
C SER A 50 -13.95 1.62 -14.28
N HIS A 51 -13.18 2.51 -14.87
CA HIS A 51 -13.13 3.94 -14.53
C HIS A 51 -14.51 4.66 -14.65
N ASP A 52 -15.42 4.17 -15.48
CA ASP A 52 -16.75 4.74 -15.70
C ASP A 52 -17.80 4.31 -14.64
N LYS A 53 -17.42 3.49 -13.65
CA LYS A 53 -18.33 3.03 -12.60
C LYS A 53 -18.39 3.98 -11.41
N THR A 54 -19.50 3.92 -10.67
CA THR A 54 -19.68 4.70 -9.43
C THR A 54 -18.60 4.42 -8.39
N SER A 55 -18.16 3.16 -8.28
CA SER A 55 -17.06 2.76 -7.38
C SER A 55 -15.71 3.41 -7.74
N ALA A 56 -15.45 3.66 -9.02
CA ALA A 56 -14.28 4.41 -9.46
C ALA A 56 -14.34 5.87 -8.99
N HIS A 57 -15.51 6.48 -9.07
CA HIS A 57 -15.71 7.86 -8.60
C HIS A 57 -15.51 7.99 -7.07
N GLU A 58 -15.89 6.98 -6.30
CA GLU A 58 -15.61 6.93 -4.85
C GLU A 58 -14.10 6.89 -4.58
N ILE A 59 -13.35 6.10 -5.35
CA ILE A 59 -11.88 6.05 -5.27
C ILE A 59 -11.27 7.41 -5.61
N GLU A 60 -11.75 8.08 -6.66
CA GLU A 60 -11.29 9.42 -7.05
C GLU A 60 -11.54 10.46 -5.97
N ILE A 61 -12.73 10.48 -5.37
CA ILE A 61 -13.05 11.38 -4.25
C ILE A 61 -12.07 11.15 -3.10
N PHE A 62 -11.86 9.90 -2.71
CA PHE A 62 -10.95 9.55 -1.62
C PHE A 62 -9.51 10.00 -1.92
N THR A 63 -8.97 9.63 -3.07
CA THR A 63 -7.58 9.92 -3.45
C THR A 63 -7.33 11.41 -3.60
N ASN A 64 -8.28 12.16 -4.17
CA ASN A 64 -8.21 13.62 -4.31
C ASN A 64 -8.24 14.30 -2.95
N LEU A 65 -9.13 13.90 -2.04
CA LEU A 65 -9.20 14.46 -0.69
C LEU A 65 -7.92 14.23 0.12
N VAL A 66 -7.34 13.04 0.04
CA VAL A 66 -6.07 12.73 0.74
C VAL A 66 -4.92 13.53 0.14
N THR A 67 -4.83 13.61 -1.19
CA THR A 67 -3.82 14.40 -1.88
C THR A 67 -3.91 15.89 -1.50
N GLU A 68 -5.11 16.44 -1.52
CA GLU A 68 -5.35 17.84 -1.12
C GLU A 68 -4.97 18.08 0.34
N ARG A 69 -5.46 17.25 1.28
CA ARG A 69 -5.22 17.40 2.71
C ARG A 69 -3.77 17.19 3.11
N SER A 70 -3.02 16.40 2.36
CA SER A 70 -1.58 16.19 2.56
C SER A 70 -0.72 17.28 1.90
N GLY A 71 -1.33 18.29 1.24
CA GLY A 71 -0.60 19.31 0.49
C GLY A 71 0.19 18.71 -0.69
N GLY A 72 -0.32 17.61 -1.29
CA GLY A 72 0.33 16.91 -2.40
C GLY A 72 1.48 15.98 -1.98
N ALA A 73 1.73 15.81 -0.68
CA ALA A 73 2.75 14.88 -0.19
C ALA A 73 2.37 13.44 -0.47
N ILE A 74 1.09 13.09 -0.33
CA ILE A 74 0.54 11.78 -0.62
C ILE A 74 -0.16 11.83 -1.98
N THR A 75 0.25 10.96 -2.89
CA THR A 75 -0.32 10.82 -4.23
C THR A 75 -0.72 9.38 -4.49
N PHE A 76 -1.55 9.14 -5.50
CA PHE A 76 -2.06 7.83 -5.82
C PHE A 76 -1.93 7.52 -7.31
N LYS A 77 -1.52 6.30 -7.62
CA LYS A 77 -1.57 5.74 -8.97
C LYS A 77 -2.62 4.64 -9.00
N VAL A 78 -3.78 4.93 -9.60
CA VAL A 78 -4.92 4.02 -9.64
C VAL A 78 -4.88 3.18 -10.91
N PHE A 79 -5.00 1.87 -10.75
CA PHE A 79 -5.12 0.91 -11.84
C PHE A 79 -6.53 0.32 -11.81
N TYR A 80 -7.32 0.65 -12.81
CA TYR A 80 -8.69 0.18 -12.99
C TYR A 80 -8.75 -1.14 -13.78
N ASP A 81 -9.94 -1.66 -14.01
CA ASP A 81 -10.21 -2.80 -14.91
C ASP A 81 -9.42 -4.07 -14.60
N ASN A 82 -9.17 -4.36 -13.33
CA ASN A 82 -8.40 -5.54 -12.91
C ASN A 82 -6.97 -5.60 -13.49
N LEU A 83 -6.36 -4.46 -13.81
CA LEU A 83 -5.04 -4.39 -14.44
C LEU A 83 -3.91 -4.99 -13.59
N LEU A 84 -4.02 -4.94 -12.25
CA LEU A 84 -3.01 -5.50 -11.34
C LEU A 84 -3.32 -6.92 -10.88
N GLY A 85 -4.53 -7.41 -11.13
CA GLY A 85 -4.97 -8.75 -10.73
C GLY A 85 -6.47 -8.91 -10.91
N LYS A 86 -6.93 -10.15 -11.03
CA LYS A 86 -8.36 -10.44 -11.13
C LYS A 86 -9.10 -10.09 -9.85
N ALA A 87 -10.38 -9.77 -9.93
CA ALA A 87 -11.24 -9.48 -8.78
C ALA A 87 -11.19 -10.57 -7.69
N THR A 88 -11.07 -11.84 -8.11
CA THR A 88 -10.94 -12.99 -7.21
C THR A 88 -9.59 -13.06 -6.48
N ASP A 89 -8.56 -12.40 -7.01
CA ASP A 89 -7.18 -12.44 -6.53
C ASP A 89 -6.72 -11.13 -5.88
N ASN A 90 -7.60 -10.15 -5.82
CA ASN A 90 -7.20 -8.80 -5.38
C ASN A 90 -6.72 -8.75 -3.92
N LEU A 91 -7.22 -9.64 -3.07
CA LEU A 91 -6.71 -9.79 -1.70
C LEU A 91 -5.25 -10.27 -1.69
N ASN A 92 -4.88 -11.18 -2.60
CA ASN A 92 -3.50 -11.63 -2.76
C ASN A 92 -2.61 -10.53 -3.36
N THR A 93 -3.12 -9.74 -4.29
CA THR A 93 -2.44 -8.56 -4.86
C THR A 93 -2.04 -7.57 -3.76
N LEU A 94 -2.94 -7.32 -2.80
CA LEU A 94 -2.67 -6.46 -1.64
C LEU A 94 -1.69 -7.11 -0.65
N SER A 95 -1.92 -8.37 -0.29
CA SER A 95 -1.08 -9.06 0.70
C SER A 95 0.35 -9.31 0.22
N SER A 96 0.56 -9.41 -1.09
CA SER A 96 1.89 -9.53 -1.70
C SER A 96 2.62 -8.19 -1.90
N GLY A 97 1.95 -7.06 -1.62
CA GLY A 97 2.54 -5.73 -1.77
C GLY A 97 2.63 -5.23 -3.22
N ILE A 98 1.92 -5.86 -4.16
CA ILE A 98 1.81 -5.37 -5.55
C ILE A 98 1.02 -4.06 -5.59
N ALA A 99 0.04 -3.92 -4.70
CA ALA A 99 -0.69 -2.68 -4.48
C ALA A 99 -0.77 -2.38 -2.99
N ASP A 100 -0.77 -1.10 -2.64
CA ASP A 100 -0.90 -0.62 -1.26
C ASP A 100 -2.36 -0.57 -0.80
N LEU A 101 -3.26 -0.27 -1.72
CA LEU A 101 -4.70 -0.15 -1.52
C LEU A 101 -5.45 -0.88 -2.63
N GLY A 102 -6.69 -1.25 -2.37
CA GLY A 102 -7.52 -1.84 -3.42
C GLY A 102 -8.94 -2.14 -2.99
N THR A 103 -9.80 -2.34 -3.97
CA THR A 103 -11.17 -2.81 -3.76
C THR A 103 -11.19 -4.33 -3.72
N VAL A 104 -11.80 -4.90 -2.70
CA VAL A 104 -11.93 -6.35 -2.53
C VAL A 104 -13.41 -6.71 -2.48
N CYS A 105 -13.83 -7.56 -3.40
CA CYS A 105 -15.16 -8.17 -3.32
C CYS A 105 -15.13 -9.34 -2.33
N THR A 106 -15.75 -9.16 -1.18
CA THR A 106 -15.70 -10.13 -0.09
C THR A 106 -16.36 -11.46 -0.43
N LEU A 107 -17.27 -11.50 -1.41
CA LEU A 107 -17.88 -12.71 -1.92
C LEU A 107 -16.86 -13.71 -2.50
N TYR A 108 -15.75 -13.21 -3.04
CA TYR A 108 -14.70 -14.06 -3.62
C TYR A 108 -13.70 -14.59 -2.59
N THR A 109 -13.76 -14.09 -1.35
CA THR A 109 -12.80 -14.44 -0.30
C THR A 109 -13.48 -14.82 1.02
N PRO A 110 -14.48 -15.74 1.01
CA PRO A 110 -15.28 -16.04 2.21
C PRO A 110 -14.45 -16.63 3.35
N SER A 111 -13.44 -17.43 3.04
CA SER A 111 -12.55 -18.04 4.05
C SER A 111 -11.62 -17.05 4.71
N ASN A 112 -11.22 -15.99 3.99
CA ASN A 112 -10.32 -14.95 4.52
C ASN A 112 -11.06 -13.86 5.28
N LEU A 113 -12.31 -13.58 4.88
CA LEU A 113 -13.15 -12.51 5.41
C LEU A 113 -14.52 -13.04 5.83
N PRO A 114 -14.59 -13.97 6.81
CA PRO A 114 -15.85 -14.64 7.17
C PRO A 114 -16.90 -13.69 7.75
N LEU A 115 -16.51 -12.68 8.52
CA LEU A 115 -17.44 -11.69 9.08
C LEU A 115 -18.09 -10.81 8.02
N SER A 116 -17.39 -10.54 6.93
CA SER A 116 -17.93 -9.76 5.81
C SER A 116 -19.01 -10.51 5.03
N GLN A 117 -19.18 -11.83 5.26
CA GLN A 117 -20.23 -12.64 4.64
C GLN A 117 -21.59 -12.47 5.33
N ILE A 118 -21.64 -11.90 6.51
CA ILE A 118 -22.89 -11.77 7.29
C ILE A 118 -23.97 -11.06 6.47
N THR A 119 -23.62 -10.01 5.71
CA THR A 119 -24.55 -9.27 4.86
C THR A 119 -25.25 -10.14 3.81
N TYR A 120 -24.58 -11.19 3.36
CA TYR A 120 -25.13 -12.11 2.35
C TYR A 120 -25.91 -13.28 2.97
N CYS A 121 -25.67 -13.55 4.27
CA CYS A 121 -26.33 -14.64 5.00
C CYS A 121 -27.60 -14.20 5.71
N VAL A 122 -27.83 -12.88 5.86
CA VAL A 122 -29.01 -12.37 6.56
C VAL A 122 -30.09 -12.00 5.55
N PRO A 123 -31.21 -12.77 5.48
CA PRO A 123 -32.28 -12.54 4.50
C PRO A 123 -33.11 -11.28 4.76
N PHE A 124 -32.88 -10.60 5.90
CA PHE A 124 -33.63 -9.43 6.36
C PHE A 124 -32.73 -8.19 6.46
N ALA A 125 -31.92 -7.95 5.45
CA ALA A 125 -31.15 -6.71 5.39
C ALA A 125 -32.12 -5.51 5.32
N PRO A 126 -31.85 -4.41 6.03
CA PRO A 126 -32.67 -3.21 5.91
C PRO A 126 -32.59 -2.66 4.48
N ASP A 127 -33.71 -2.19 3.95
CA ASP A 127 -33.77 -1.52 2.63
C ASP A 127 -33.02 -0.16 2.63
N ASP A 128 -32.79 0.41 3.82
CA ASP A 128 -32.02 1.64 3.97
C ASP A 128 -30.50 1.35 3.98
N PRO A 129 -29.73 1.77 2.97
CA PRO A 129 -28.32 1.51 2.88
C PRO A 129 -27.49 2.17 4.00
N VAL A 130 -27.96 3.29 4.55
CA VAL A 130 -27.29 3.96 5.68
C VAL A 130 -27.45 3.15 6.96
N LEU A 131 -28.65 2.59 7.19
CA LEU A 131 -28.88 1.71 8.32
C LEU A 131 -28.09 0.41 8.19
N ALA A 132 -28.03 -0.18 6.99
CA ALA A 132 -27.23 -1.36 6.71
C ALA A 132 -25.73 -1.11 7.01
N ALA A 133 -25.18 -0.01 6.55
CA ALA A 133 -23.80 0.37 6.83
C ALA A 133 -23.51 0.55 8.34
N LYS A 134 -24.41 1.21 9.07
CA LYS A 134 -24.30 1.38 10.52
C LYS A 134 -24.35 0.06 11.29
N LEU A 135 -25.18 -0.88 10.86
CA LEU A 135 -25.25 -2.21 11.45
C LEU A 135 -23.97 -2.99 11.21
N MET A 136 -23.43 -2.95 9.99
CA MET A 136 -22.18 -3.61 9.66
C MET A 136 -21.02 -3.05 10.47
N TYR A 137 -20.96 -1.74 10.64
CA TYR A 137 -19.94 -1.10 11.47
C TYR A 137 -20.01 -1.61 12.92
N LYS A 138 -21.20 -1.68 13.50
CA LYS A 138 -21.38 -2.21 14.87
C LYS A 138 -20.98 -3.68 15.00
N VAL A 139 -21.23 -4.50 14.00
CA VAL A 139 -20.79 -5.91 13.99
C VAL A 139 -19.27 -6.03 13.94
N SER A 140 -18.60 -5.12 13.24
CA SER A 140 -17.13 -5.11 13.17
C SER A 140 -16.44 -4.63 14.46
N GLU A 141 -17.18 -3.93 15.35
CA GLU A 141 -16.66 -3.48 16.65
C GLU A 141 -16.85 -4.51 17.78
N ALA A 142 -17.65 -5.57 17.56
CA ALA A 142 -17.97 -6.59 18.55
C ALA A 142 -16.98 -7.75 18.57
#